data_e07b11d95003f1cbc4e415133ffce2dd
#
_entry.id   e07b11d95003f1cbc4e415133ffce2dd
#
_cell.length_a   1.000
_cell.length_b   1.000
_cell.length_c   1.000
_cell.angle_alpha   90.00
_cell.angle_beta   90.00
_cell.angle_gamma   90.00
#
_symmetry.space_group_name_H-M   'P 1'
#
loop_
_entity.id
_entity.type
_entity.pdbx_description
1 polymer ?
#
loop_
_entity_poly.entity_id
_entity_poly.type
_entity_poly.pdbx_seq_one_letter_code
_entity_poly.pdbx_strand_id
1 'polypeptide(L)'
;MRLRSPALAAFMVKEFRHILRDRQTLVILLLPLAQVVVFGFALRTDVHDIRIAFVDPAPDHATAALQGRFAGNGEFDVVGTVLTAAAVEPLFRRDKADLALVFEPGFARRIGEGLPARLLLISDASDPNSSSRRDAYARAVIADYRDQLGAAAGVRIEAESRMRFNPTLESVNLFVPGLIALVLTLVSAMMTAISLSREKERGTLEILMVSPLRPWQIIVGKLLPYLALAVANVVTALLAAWAVFRVPFRGSIALLLAASVLYSMVGLALGALIAARTPSQRAAMLGALVGTMLPSTLLSGMIFPLSSLPEWLRPVTVIIPARWFIVISRGIMLKGVGVEYLWEALAALGVMLLVLMTAAIRSFKPRLG
;
A
#
# COMPACT_ATOMS: atom_id res chain seq x y z
N MET A 1 -17.63 35.21 -9.70
CA MET A 1 -17.92 34.82 -8.31
C MET A 1 -16.74 35.28 -7.45
N ARG A 2 -16.91 36.39 -6.65
CA ARG A 2 -15.78 37.03 -5.96
C ARG A 2 -15.40 36.26 -4.69
N LEU A 3 -14.33 35.49 -4.75
CA LEU A 3 -13.68 34.78 -3.60
C LEU A 3 -13.00 35.77 -2.60
N ARG A 4 -13.00 37.08 -2.91
CA ARG A 4 -12.34 38.13 -2.12
C ARG A 4 -13.34 38.88 -1.23
N SER A 5 -13.95 38.19 -0.25
CA SER A 5 -14.53 38.94 0.87
C SER A 5 -13.46 39.06 1.96
N PRO A 6 -13.18 40.28 2.49
CA PRO A 6 -12.20 40.47 3.56
C PRO A 6 -12.50 39.60 4.80
N ALA A 7 -13.78 39.30 5.01
CA ALA A 7 -14.24 38.39 6.08
C ALA A 7 -13.76 36.95 5.88
N LEU A 8 -13.77 36.39 4.66
CA LEU A 8 -13.27 35.07 4.37
C LEU A 8 -11.75 34.99 4.58
N ALA A 9 -11.00 35.99 4.12
CA ALA A 9 -9.56 36.03 4.32
C ALA A 9 -9.17 36.14 5.80
N ALA A 10 -9.86 36.95 6.58
CA ALA A 10 -9.65 37.07 8.02
C ALA A 10 -9.98 35.77 8.74
N PHE A 11 -11.05 35.09 8.34
CA PHE A 11 -11.43 33.77 8.87
C PHE A 11 -10.34 32.72 8.58
N MET A 12 -9.82 32.66 7.35
CA MET A 12 -8.74 31.72 6.97
C MET A 12 -7.46 31.97 7.76
N VAL A 13 -7.04 33.23 7.93
CA VAL A 13 -5.85 33.60 8.72
C VAL A 13 -6.02 33.19 10.20
N LYS A 14 -7.21 33.43 10.77
CA LYS A 14 -7.54 32.98 12.13
C LYS A 14 -7.41 31.46 12.25
N GLU A 15 -8.01 30.69 11.33
CA GLU A 15 -7.96 29.22 11.34
C GLU A 15 -6.52 28.72 11.19
N PHE A 16 -5.72 29.30 10.29
CA PHE A 16 -4.33 28.92 10.10
C PHE A 16 -3.49 29.11 11.36
N ARG A 17 -3.66 30.28 12.05
CA ARG A 17 -2.99 30.53 13.33
C ARG A 17 -3.44 29.60 14.45
N HIS A 18 -4.72 29.24 14.46
CA HIS A 18 -5.28 28.30 15.45
C HIS A 18 -4.66 26.92 15.28
N ILE A 19 -4.59 26.43 14.05
CA ILE A 19 -4.02 25.13 13.69
C ILE A 19 -2.54 25.03 14.13
N LEU A 20 -1.73 26.03 13.82
CA LEU A 20 -0.29 26.03 14.14
C LEU A 20 -0.03 26.10 15.66
N ARG A 21 -0.99 26.52 16.47
CA ARG A 21 -0.89 26.59 17.94
C ARG A 21 -1.51 25.40 18.65
N ASP A 22 -2.30 24.59 17.95
CA ASP A 22 -2.96 23.41 18.54
C ASP A 22 -2.00 22.21 18.57
N ARG A 23 -1.58 21.83 19.79
CA ARG A 23 -0.67 20.69 20.00
C ARG A 23 -1.22 19.37 19.45
N GLN A 24 -2.54 19.15 19.53
CA GLN A 24 -3.17 17.94 18.99
C GLN A 24 -3.01 17.88 17.46
N THR A 25 -3.22 19.00 16.78
CA THR A 25 -3.05 19.10 15.32
C THR A 25 -1.60 18.88 14.92
N LEU A 26 -0.63 19.40 15.68
CA LEU A 26 0.80 19.16 15.42
C LEU A 26 1.19 17.69 15.61
N VAL A 27 0.66 17.01 16.63
CA VAL A 27 0.88 15.55 16.81
C VAL A 27 0.30 14.77 15.63
N ILE A 28 -0.93 15.10 15.19
CA ILE A 28 -1.57 14.46 14.04
C ILE A 28 -0.78 14.74 12.75
N LEU A 29 -0.12 15.89 12.65
CA LEU A 29 0.74 16.23 11.51
C LEU A 29 2.02 15.37 11.45
N LEU A 30 2.59 15.01 12.60
CA LEU A 30 3.79 14.16 12.68
C LEU A 30 3.48 12.67 12.58
N LEU A 31 2.26 12.27 12.91
CA LEU A 31 1.83 10.88 12.88
C LEU A 31 2.05 10.19 11.51
N PRO A 32 1.78 10.85 10.36
CA PRO A 32 2.03 10.28 9.04
C PRO A 32 3.48 9.86 8.81
N LEU A 33 4.42 10.71 9.19
CA LEU A 33 5.83 10.41 9.02
C LEU A 33 6.23 9.18 9.84
N ALA A 34 5.80 9.13 11.11
CA ALA A 34 6.03 7.98 11.97
C ALA A 34 5.38 6.71 11.41
N GLN A 35 4.13 6.80 10.93
CA GLN A 35 3.43 5.65 10.34
C GLN A 35 4.10 5.15 9.06
N VAL A 36 4.47 6.03 8.12
CA VAL A 36 5.16 5.63 6.89
C VAL A 36 6.47 4.94 7.23
N VAL A 37 7.24 5.46 8.18
CA VAL A 37 8.52 4.86 8.61
C VAL A 37 8.28 3.51 9.28
N VAL A 38 7.44 3.45 10.32
CA VAL A 38 7.20 2.20 11.07
C VAL A 38 6.61 1.11 10.19
N PHE A 39 5.53 1.41 9.45
CA PHE A 39 4.89 0.41 8.59
C PHE A 39 5.73 0.09 7.35
N GLY A 40 6.48 1.05 6.81
CA GLY A 40 7.38 0.80 5.69
C GLY A 40 8.49 -0.20 6.04
N PHE A 41 8.98 -0.18 7.28
CA PHE A 41 9.90 -1.21 7.78
C PHE A 41 9.18 -2.50 8.18
N ALA A 42 8.02 -2.42 8.85
CA ALA A 42 7.26 -3.59 9.28
C ALA A 42 6.71 -4.43 8.12
N LEU A 43 6.37 -3.79 7.00
CA LEU A 43 5.87 -4.46 5.79
C LEU A 43 6.98 -4.83 4.80
N ARG A 44 8.25 -4.68 5.17
CA ARG A 44 9.34 -5.32 4.43
C ARG A 44 9.20 -6.82 4.60
N THR A 45 8.64 -7.43 3.60
CA THR A 45 8.61 -8.89 3.42
C THR A 45 9.62 -9.27 2.32
N ASP A 46 10.75 -8.56 2.27
CA ASP A 46 11.85 -8.94 1.40
C ASP A 46 12.35 -10.28 1.93
N VAL A 47 12.21 -11.29 1.09
CA VAL A 47 12.55 -12.66 1.46
C VAL A 47 14.03 -12.79 1.19
N HIS A 48 14.86 -12.47 2.17
CA HIS A 48 16.27 -12.82 2.22
C HIS A 48 16.44 -14.04 3.12
N ASP A 49 17.51 -14.76 2.93
CA ASP A 49 17.84 -15.94 3.74
C ASP A 49 16.75 -17.03 3.74
N ILE A 50 16.28 -17.41 2.54
CA ILE A 50 15.31 -18.50 2.37
C ILE A 50 15.96 -19.80 2.82
N ARG A 51 15.54 -20.32 3.96
CA ARG A 51 16.09 -21.56 4.52
C ARG A 51 15.53 -22.75 3.77
N ILE A 52 16.38 -23.40 2.97
CA ILE A 52 16.02 -24.55 2.17
C ILE A 52 16.64 -25.84 2.71
N ALA A 53 15.82 -26.89 2.86
CA ALA A 53 16.27 -28.23 3.15
C ALA A 53 16.16 -29.09 1.89
N PHE A 54 17.11 -30.01 1.69
CA PHE A 54 17.04 -30.97 0.61
C PHE A 54 16.63 -32.34 1.13
N VAL A 55 15.78 -33.04 0.38
CA VAL A 55 15.46 -34.46 0.61
C VAL A 55 16.07 -35.24 -0.54
N ASP A 56 17.14 -35.93 -0.27
CA ASP A 56 17.89 -36.66 -1.27
C ASP A 56 18.13 -38.11 -0.80
N PRO A 57 17.22 -39.03 -1.16
CA PRO A 57 17.34 -40.41 -0.74
C PRO A 57 18.44 -41.19 -1.47
N ALA A 58 18.94 -40.67 -2.61
CA ALA A 58 19.97 -41.31 -3.43
C ALA A 58 20.87 -40.24 -4.06
N PRO A 59 21.80 -39.62 -3.30
CA PRO A 59 22.65 -38.55 -3.77
C PRO A 59 23.45 -38.91 -5.01
N ASP A 60 23.40 -38.06 -6.02
CA ASP A 60 24.15 -38.21 -7.27
C ASP A 60 24.75 -36.87 -7.74
N HIS A 61 25.51 -36.87 -8.84
CA HIS A 61 26.18 -35.68 -9.32
C HIS A 61 25.20 -34.55 -9.78
N ALA A 62 24.00 -34.91 -10.27
CA ALA A 62 23.01 -33.94 -10.71
C ALA A 62 22.26 -33.32 -9.53
N THR A 63 21.95 -34.10 -8.48
CA THR A 63 21.39 -33.59 -7.24
C THR A 63 22.37 -32.66 -6.55
N ALA A 64 23.66 -33.04 -6.46
CA ALA A 64 24.72 -32.22 -5.90
C ALA A 64 24.92 -30.90 -6.68
N ALA A 65 24.85 -30.95 -8.01
CA ALA A 65 24.96 -29.77 -8.86
C ALA A 65 23.82 -28.77 -8.61
N LEU A 66 22.57 -29.26 -8.51
CA LEU A 66 21.42 -28.39 -8.21
C LEU A 66 21.46 -27.84 -6.77
N GLN A 67 21.85 -28.66 -5.77
CA GLN A 67 22.05 -28.18 -4.40
C GLN A 67 23.14 -27.10 -4.34
N GLY A 68 24.24 -27.26 -5.08
CA GLY A 68 25.31 -26.26 -5.17
C GLY A 68 24.85 -24.92 -5.76
N ARG A 69 23.86 -24.93 -6.66
CA ARG A 69 23.27 -23.70 -7.20
C ARG A 69 22.46 -22.95 -6.18
N PHE A 70 21.66 -23.64 -5.40
CA PHE A 70 20.96 -23.02 -4.28
C PHE A 70 21.92 -22.43 -3.27
N ALA A 71 22.99 -23.18 -2.92
CA ALA A 71 24.01 -22.70 -1.98
C ALA A 71 24.82 -21.50 -2.51
N GLY A 72 25.03 -21.44 -3.84
CA GLY A 72 25.70 -20.31 -4.50
C GLY A 72 24.82 -19.10 -4.77
N ASN A 73 23.51 -19.21 -4.55
CA ASN A 73 22.56 -18.13 -4.72
C ASN A 73 22.38 -17.41 -3.36
N GLY A 74 22.76 -16.13 -3.29
CA GLY A 74 22.73 -15.36 -2.04
C GLY A 74 21.38 -15.16 -1.38
N GLU A 75 20.28 -15.62 -2.01
CA GLU A 75 18.93 -15.55 -1.46
C GLU A 75 18.57 -16.81 -0.64
N PHE A 76 19.37 -17.90 -0.74
CA PHE A 76 19.08 -19.16 -0.07
C PHE A 76 20.14 -19.51 0.98
N ASP A 77 19.66 -19.92 2.14
CA ASP A 77 20.45 -20.54 3.21
C ASP A 77 20.18 -22.04 3.27
N VAL A 78 21.17 -22.88 2.99
CA VAL A 78 21.02 -24.33 2.96
C VAL A 78 21.11 -24.87 4.37
N VAL A 79 19.97 -25.29 4.90
CA VAL A 79 19.86 -25.86 6.26
C VAL A 79 20.51 -27.24 6.35
N GLY A 80 20.45 -28.02 5.27
CA GLY A 80 21.04 -29.35 5.19
C GLY A 80 20.26 -30.30 4.30
N THR A 81 20.77 -31.55 4.21
CA THR A 81 20.13 -32.63 3.43
C THR A 81 19.63 -33.70 4.36
N VAL A 82 18.40 -34.18 4.15
CA VAL A 82 17.76 -35.27 4.86
C VAL A 82 17.42 -36.42 3.89
N LEU A 83 17.32 -37.64 4.41
CA LEU A 83 17.08 -38.79 3.54
C LEU A 83 15.60 -39.08 3.25
N THR A 84 14.68 -38.52 4.04
CA THR A 84 13.26 -38.80 3.93
C THR A 84 12.42 -37.56 4.00
N ALA A 85 11.32 -37.52 3.24
CA ALA A 85 10.38 -36.37 3.28
C ALA A 85 9.72 -36.19 4.67
N ALA A 86 9.57 -37.27 5.44
CA ALA A 86 9.03 -37.17 6.80
C ALA A 86 9.93 -36.36 7.76
N ALA A 87 11.23 -36.27 7.49
CA ALA A 87 12.17 -35.49 8.28
C ALA A 87 12.04 -33.95 8.06
N VAL A 88 11.32 -33.54 7.02
CA VAL A 88 11.06 -32.12 6.72
C VAL A 88 10.04 -31.48 7.66
N GLU A 89 8.99 -32.21 8.01
CA GLU A 89 7.90 -31.72 8.87
C GLU A 89 8.39 -31.16 10.22
N PRO A 90 9.32 -31.86 10.95
CA PRO A 90 9.91 -31.29 12.16
C PRO A 90 10.75 -30.01 11.92
N LEU A 91 11.34 -29.83 10.73
CA LEU A 91 12.08 -28.62 10.39
C LEU A 91 11.14 -27.43 10.21
N PHE A 92 9.99 -27.62 9.52
CA PHE A 92 8.96 -26.61 9.38
C PHE A 92 8.33 -26.24 10.72
N ARG A 93 7.95 -27.23 11.53
CA ARG A 93 7.37 -26.99 12.86
C ARG A 93 8.28 -26.23 13.84
N ARG A 94 9.60 -26.31 13.63
CA ARG A 94 10.59 -25.62 14.47
C ARG A 94 11.11 -24.33 13.82
N ASP A 95 10.48 -23.86 12.74
CA ASP A 95 10.93 -22.71 11.99
C ASP A 95 12.40 -22.79 11.54
N LYS A 96 12.89 -24.00 11.24
CA LYS A 96 14.26 -24.21 10.78
C LYS A 96 14.41 -24.24 9.27
N ALA A 97 13.33 -24.49 8.53
CA ALA A 97 13.28 -24.46 7.08
C ALA A 97 12.02 -23.78 6.61
N ASP A 98 12.09 -23.11 5.48
CA ASP A 98 10.97 -22.44 4.81
C ASP A 98 10.53 -23.18 3.55
N LEU A 99 11.49 -23.89 2.93
CA LEU A 99 11.31 -24.70 1.74
C LEU A 99 11.98 -26.06 1.90
N ALA A 100 11.45 -27.07 1.24
CA ALA A 100 12.14 -28.33 1.03
C ALA A 100 12.05 -28.75 -0.43
N LEU A 101 13.17 -29.15 -1.01
CA LEU A 101 13.26 -29.69 -2.35
C LEU A 101 13.53 -31.20 -2.28
N VAL A 102 12.58 -32.00 -2.78
CA VAL A 102 12.64 -33.46 -2.74
C VAL A 102 13.05 -33.98 -4.10
N PHE A 103 14.12 -34.75 -4.15
CA PHE A 103 14.62 -35.39 -5.35
C PHE A 103 14.01 -36.79 -5.53
N GLU A 104 13.68 -37.12 -6.77
CA GLU A 104 13.31 -38.48 -7.14
C GLU A 104 14.58 -39.36 -7.17
N PRO A 105 14.54 -40.60 -6.65
CA PRO A 105 15.69 -41.51 -6.71
C PRO A 105 16.15 -41.75 -8.15
N GLY A 106 17.48 -41.71 -8.39
CA GLY A 106 18.05 -41.86 -9.72
C GLY A 106 17.89 -40.64 -10.63
N PHE A 107 17.87 -39.44 -10.05
CA PHE A 107 17.67 -38.16 -10.74
C PHE A 107 18.65 -37.98 -11.90
N ALA A 108 19.96 -38.17 -11.69
CA ALA A 108 20.97 -38.07 -12.74
C ALA A 108 20.79 -39.04 -13.89
N ARG A 109 20.43 -40.32 -13.55
CA ARG A 109 20.20 -41.34 -14.58
C ARG A 109 19.04 -40.95 -15.50
N ARG A 110 17.91 -40.50 -14.92
CA ARG A 110 16.74 -40.08 -15.71
C ARG A 110 17.07 -38.92 -16.64
N ILE A 111 17.84 -37.92 -16.16
CA ILE A 111 18.32 -36.84 -17.00
C ILE A 111 19.19 -37.36 -18.14
N GLY A 112 20.14 -38.25 -17.87
CA GLY A 112 21.04 -38.84 -18.86
C GLY A 112 20.33 -39.69 -19.91
N GLU A 113 19.21 -40.33 -19.55
CA GLU A 113 18.36 -41.12 -20.45
C GLU A 113 17.32 -40.28 -21.21
N GLY A 114 17.29 -38.96 -20.98
CA GLY A 114 16.30 -38.04 -21.59
C GLY A 114 14.88 -38.25 -21.04
N LEU A 115 14.74 -38.90 -19.90
CA LEU A 115 13.46 -39.15 -19.25
C LEU A 115 13.09 -37.97 -18.33
N PRO A 116 11.78 -37.73 -18.10
CA PRO A 116 11.34 -36.72 -17.15
C PRO A 116 11.85 -37.00 -15.73
N ALA A 117 12.72 -36.14 -15.19
CA ALA A 117 13.14 -36.19 -13.80
C ALA A 117 12.23 -35.28 -12.98
N ARG A 118 11.71 -35.77 -11.85
CA ARG A 118 10.74 -35.06 -11.03
C ARG A 118 11.40 -34.45 -9.81
N LEU A 119 10.99 -33.23 -9.50
CA LEU A 119 11.30 -32.51 -8.27
C LEU A 119 10.00 -32.12 -7.59
N LEU A 120 9.91 -32.35 -6.27
CA LEU A 120 8.79 -31.85 -5.48
C LEU A 120 9.29 -30.72 -4.59
N LEU A 121 8.72 -29.53 -4.78
CA LEU A 121 8.96 -28.39 -3.92
C LEU A 121 7.86 -28.32 -2.86
N ILE A 122 8.23 -28.36 -1.59
CA ILE A 122 7.34 -28.26 -0.44
C ILE A 122 7.64 -26.93 0.24
N SER A 123 6.63 -26.10 0.43
CA SER A 123 6.76 -24.76 1.04
C SER A 123 5.98 -24.71 2.34
N ASP A 124 6.54 -24.06 3.36
CA ASP A 124 5.76 -23.64 4.52
C ASP A 124 4.81 -22.51 4.11
N ALA A 125 3.52 -22.81 4.07
CA ALA A 125 2.47 -21.88 3.66
C ALA A 125 1.77 -21.20 4.85
N SER A 126 2.34 -21.20 6.03
CA SER A 126 1.81 -20.51 7.22
C SER A 126 1.69 -19.00 6.98
N ASP A 127 2.61 -18.42 6.19
CA ASP A 127 2.47 -17.07 5.60
C ASP A 127 2.35 -17.18 4.06
N PRO A 128 1.13 -17.06 3.50
CA PRO A 128 0.91 -17.23 2.06
C PRO A 128 1.67 -16.23 1.18
N ASN A 129 1.90 -15.02 1.67
CA ASN A 129 2.57 -13.97 0.90
C ASN A 129 4.07 -14.26 0.75
N SER A 130 4.73 -14.67 1.82
CA SER A 130 6.13 -15.05 1.81
C SER A 130 6.35 -16.37 1.09
N SER A 131 5.46 -17.36 1.32
CA SER A 131 5.53 -18.68 0.68
C SER A 131 5.46 -18.59 -0.85
N SER A 132 4.51 -17.84 -1.40
CA SER A 132 4.38 -17.67 -2.87
C SER A 132 5.63 -17.06 -3.50
N ARG A 133 6.33 -16.16 -2.79
CA ARG A 133 7.58 -15.56 -3.27
C ARG A 133 8.75 -16.54 -3.18
N ARG A 134 8.90 -17.24 -2.04
CA ARG A 134 9.93 -18.27 -1.85
C ARG A 134 9.83 -19.35 -2.93
N ASP A 135 8.60 -19.78 -3.22
CA ASP A 135 8.30 -20.74 -4.27
C ASP A 135 8.71 -20.22 -5.67
N ALA A 136 8.42 -18.94 -5.97
CA ALA A 136 8.82 -18.32 -7.23
C ALA A 136 10.35 -18.24 -7.39
N TYR A 137 11.10 -17.88 -6.33
CA TYR A 137 12.56 -17.86 -6.33
C TYR A 137 13.14 -19.27 -6.54
N ALA A 138 12.61 -20.29 -5.82
CA ALA A 138 13.08 -21.65 -5.98
C ALA A 138 12.82 -22.18 -7.39
N ARG A 139 11.64 -21.91 -7.96
CA ARG A 139 11.33 -22.26 -9.36
C ARG A 139 12.25 -21.59 -10.36
N ALA A 140 12.67 -20.34 -10.13
CA ALA A 140 13.61 -19.65 -11.00
C ALA A 140 14.99 -20.33 -11.03
N VAL A 141 15.51 -20.77 -9.87
CA VAL A 141 16.77 -21.53 -9.79
C VAL A 141 16.65 -22.89 -10.49
N ILE A 142 15.52 -23.59 -10.30
CA ILE A 142 15.25 -24.86 -11.00
C ILE A 142 15.15 -24.68 -12.52
N ALA A 143 14.49 -23.58 -12.97
CA ALA A 143 14.36 -23.26 -14.37
C ALA A 143 15.72 -22.96 -15.02
N ASP A 144 16.59 -22.18 -14.36
CA ASP A 144 17.95 -21.91 -14.83
C ASP A 144 18.77 -23.21 -14.95
N TYR A 145 18.67 -24.12 -13.99
CA TYR A 145 19.31 -25.43 -14.04
C TYR A 145 18.79 -26.25 -15.20
N ARG A 146 17.47 -26.34 -15.39
CA ARG A 146 16.83 -27.04 -16.51
C ARG A 146 17.29 -26.50 -17.87
N ASP A 147 17.37 -25.18 -18.02
CA ASP A 147 17.71 -24.55 -19.28
C ASP A 147 19.18 -24.81 -19.65
N GLN A 148 20.07 -24.94 -18.69
CA GLN A 148 21.46 -25.35 -18.91
C GLN A 148 21.58 -26.85 -19.29
N LEU A 149 20.76 -27.73 -18.70
CA LEU A 149 20.71 -29.13 -19.14
C LEU A 149 20.18 -29.27 -20.57
N GLY A 150 19.15 -28.48 -20.93
CA GLY A 150 18.61 -28.45 -22.28
C GLY A 150 19.59 -27.89 -23.31
N ALA A 151 20.46 -26.94 -22.94
CA ALA A 151 21.52 -26.44 -23.81
C ALA A 151 22.55 -27.51 -24.18
N ALA A 152 22.82 -28.48 -23.30
CA ALA A 152 23.70 -29.61 -23.58
C ALA A 152 23.05 -30.63 -24.55
N ALA A 153 21.72 -30.70 -24.64
CA ALA A 153 20.98 -31.60 -25.51
C ALA A 153 20.62 -31.00 -26.90
N GLY A 154 21.07 -29.79 -27.21
CA GLY A 154 20.91 -29.17 -28.54
C GLY A 154 19.52 -28.55 -28.83
N VAL A 155 18.58 -28.61 -27.89
CA VAL A 155 17.28 -27.93 -28.01
C VAL A 155 17.26 -26.75 -27.06
N ARG A 156 17.52 -25.55 -27.60
CA ARG A 156 17.58 -24.30 -26.84
C ARG A 156 16.25 -23.55 -26.94
N ILE A 157 15.41 -23.66 -25.91
CA ILE A 157 14.29 -22.72 -25.71
C ILE A 157 14.74 -21.75 -24.61
N GLU A 158 15.23 -20.57 -25.00
CA GLU A 158 15.55 -19.50 -24.07
C GLU A 158 14.27 -18.78 -23.67
N ALA A 159 13.75 -19.07 -22.50
CA ALA A 159 12.69 -18.28 -21.89
C ALA A 159 13.33 -17.19 -21.02
N GLU A 160 13.57 -16.00 -21.58
CA GLU A 160 14.06 -14.86 -20.82
C GLU A 160 12.91 -14.22 -20.07
N SER A 161 12.88 -14.36 -18.75
CA SER A 161 11.92 -13.69 -17.88
C SER A 161 12.47 -12.34 -17.44
N ARG A 162 11.82 -11.24 -17.85
CA ARG A 162 12.18 -9.88 -17.43
C ARG A 162 11.10 -9.30 -16.53
N MET A 163 11.43 -9.09 -15.26
CA MET A 163 10.58 -8.36 -14.34
C MET A 163 10.65 -6.86 -14.65
N ARG A 164 9.54 -6.26 -15.12
CA ARG A 164 9.45 -4.83 -15.37
C ARG A 164 8.90 -4.10 -14.14
N PHE A 165 9.31 -2.85 -13.96
CA PHE A 165 8.83 -1.90 -12.94
C PHE A 165 9.32 -2.16 -11.50
N ASN A 166 9.51 -3.39 -11.09
CA ASN A 166 10.12 -3.78 -9.82
C ASN A 166 11.04 -5.00 -10.03
N PRO A 167 12.22 -4.82 -10.66
CA PRO A 167 13.13 -5.93 -11.00
C PRO A 167 13.63 -6.69 -9.78
N THR A 168 13.82 -6.01 -8.67
CA THR A 168 14.30 -6.54 -7.38
C THR A 168 13.17 -7.15 -6.53
N LEU A 169 11.92 -7.09 -7.01
CA LEU A 169 10.73 -7.57 -6.30
C LEU A 169 10.58 -7.00 -4.87
N GLU A 170 11.18 -5.83 -4.60
CA GLU A 170 11.13 -5.20 -3.30
C GLU A 170 9.68 -4.90 -2.88
N SER A 171 9.32 -5.39 -1.72
CA SER A 171 7.99 -5.19 -1.12
C SER A 171 7.69 -3.73 -0.84
N VAL A 172 8.72 -2.95 -0.53
CA VAL A 172 8.64 -1.50 -0.26
C VAL A 172 8.02 -0.76 -1.44
N ASN A 173 8.38 -1.12 -2.68
CA ASN A 173 7.83 -0.52 -3.89
C ASN A 173 6.33 -0.77 -4.05
N LEU A 174 5.82 -1.88 -3.50
CA LEU A 174 4.41 -2.21 -3.52
C LEU A 174 3.63 -1.52 -2.39
N PHE A 175 4.19 -1.53 -1.17
CA PHE A 175 3.47 -1.11 0.04
C PHE A 175 3.55 0.40 0.29
N VAL A 176 4.68 1.07 0.04
CA VAL A 176 4.85 2.49 0.37
C VAL A 176 3.84 3.40 -0.34
N PRO A 177 3.53 3.24 -1.64
CA PRO A 177 2.47 4.03 -2.27
C PRO A 177 1.08 3.83 -1.61
N GLY A 178 0.80 2.60 -1.15
CA GLY A 178 -0.42 2.28 -0.41
C GLY A 178 -0.45 2.88 0.99
N LEU A 179 0.68 2.89 1.70
CA LEU A 179 0.81 3.54 3.01
C LEU A 179 0.61 5.05 2.91
N ILE A 180 1.16 5.69 1.87
CA ILE A 180 0.93 7.11 1.61
C ILE A 180 -0.58 7.36 1.43
N ALA A 181 -1.27 6.51 0.67
CA ALA A 181 -2.72 6.61 0.50
C ALA A 181 -3.46 6.51 1.83
N LEU A 182 -3.17 5.48 2.63
CA LEU A 182 -3.79 5.25 3.94
C LEU A 182 -3.61 6.45 4.86
N VAL A 183 -2.37 6.92 4.98
CA VAL A 183 -1.99 7.99 5.90
C VAL A 183 -2.62 9.31 5.49
N LEU A 184 -2.58 9.67 4.20
CA LEU A 184 -3.17 10.91 3.71
C LEU A 184 -4.67 10.96 3.93
N THR A 185 -5.40 9.87 3.66
CA THR A 185 -6.85 9.82 3.91
C THR A 185 -7.16 9.93 5.39
N LEU A 186 -6.48 9.12 6.20
CA LEU A 186 -6.71 9.08 7.64
C LEU A 186 -6.50 10.46 8.28
N VAL A 187 -5.35 11.08 8.00
CA VAL A 187 -5.00 12.37 8.60
C VAL A 187 -5.92 13.48 8.10
N SER A 188 -6.18 13.55 6.79
CA SER A 188 -7.08 14.56 6.23
C SER A 188 -8.50 14.42 6.80
N ALA A 189 -9.04 13.20 6.86
CA ALA A 189 -10.36 12.96 7.42
C ALA A 189 -10.42 13.25 8.92
N MET A 190 -9.43 12.79 9.71
CA MET A 190 -9.39 13.03 11.16
C MET A 190 -9.27 14.51 11.49
N MET A 191 -8.35 15.25 10.86
CA MET A 191 -8.17 16.67 11.13
C MET A 191 -9.46 17.46 10.90
N THR A 192 -10.13 17.21 9.78
CA THR A 192 -11.40 17.88 9.49
C THR A 192 -12.51 17.45 10.43
N ALA A 193 -12.64 16.14 10.69
CA ALA A 193 -13.67 15.60 11.56
C ALA A 193 -13.55 16.16 12.99
N ILE A 194 -12.35 16.15 13.57
CA ILE A 194 -12.08 16.66 14.90
C ILE A 194 -12.36 18.17 14.98
N SER A 195 -11.88 18.93 13.99
CA SER A 195 -12.00 20.39 13.99
C SER A 195 -13.46 20.84 13.90
N LEU A 196 -14.24 20.27 12.97
CA LEU A 196 -15.65 20.64 12.82
C LEU A 196 -16.51 20.18 13.99
N SER A 197 -16.23 18.98 14.52
CA SER A 197 -16.97 18.47 15.69
C SER A 197 -16.65 19.25 16.95
N ARG A 198 -15.41 19.74 17.12
CA ARG A 198 -15.03 20.60 18.25
C ARG A 198 -15.83 21.91 18.26
N GLU A 199 -16.05 22.52 17.10
CA GLU A 199 -16.86 23.73 17.03
C GLU A 199 -18.33 23.47 17.31
N LYS A 200 -18.83 22.32 16.85
CA LYS A 200 -20.19 21.87 17.14
C LYS A 200 -20.38 21.67 18.66
N GLU A 201 -19.45 21.00 19.33
CA GLU A 201 -19.49 20.80 20.79
C GLU A 201 -19.40 22.10 21.61
N ARG A 202 -18.63 23.08 21.11
CA ARG A 202 -18.44 24.37 21.79
C ARG A 202 -19.51 25.40 21.48
N GLY A 203 -20.49 25.07 20.62
CA GLY A 203 -21.53 26.01 20.18
C GLY A 203 -21.02 27.14 19.28
N THR A 204 -19.72 27.15 18.93
CA THR A 204 -19.13 28.20 18.09
C THR A 204 -19.56 28.08 16.62
N LEU A 205 -20.07 26.93 16.21
CA LEU A 205 -20.64 26.73 14.87
C LEU A 205 -21.89 27.60 14.66
N GLU A 206 -22.72 27.78 15.70
CA GLU A 206 -23.92 28.61 15.66
C GLU A 206 -23.55 30.08 15.45
N ILE A 207 -22.50 30.54 16.12
CA ILE A 207 -21.98 31.91 15.94
C ILE A 207 -21.50 32.14 14.49
N LEU A 208 -20.87 31.13 13.90
CA LEU A 208 -20.45 31.19 12.51
C LEU A 208 -21.64 31.21 11.52
N MET A 209 -22.75 30.55 11.87
CA MET A 209 -23.97 30.57 11.05
C MET A 209 -24.70 31.93 11.06
N VAL A 210 -24.56 32.72 12.13
CA VAL A 210 -25.12 34.08 12.21
C VAL A 210 -24.20 35.11 11.51
N SER A 211 -22.99 34.70 11.12
CA SER A 211 -22.05 35.56 10.39
C SER A 211 -22.53 35.82 8.93
N PRO A 212 -22.09 36.87 8.28
CA PRO A 212 -22.49 37.18 6.90
C PRO A 212 -21.89 36.19 5.86
N LEU A 213 -21.31 35.08 6.30
CA LEU A 213 -20.72 34.05 5.47
C LEU A 213 -21.78 33.01 5.06
N ARG A 214 -21.76 32.61 3.79
CA ARG A 214 -22.59 31.50 3.30
C ARG A 214 -22.05 30.15 3.82
N PRO A 215 -22.91 29.11 4.04
CA PRO A 215 -22.46 27.80 4.55
C PRO A 215 -21.27 27.20 3.81
N TRP A 216 -21.24 27.31 2.47
CA TRP A 216 -20.12 26.82 1.67
C TRP A 216 -18.81 27.59 1.93
N GLN A 217 -18.90 28.92 2.21
CA GLN A 217 -17.72 29.74 2.54
C GLN A 217 -17.11 29.35 3.89
N ILE A 218 -17.94 29.01 4.85
CA ILE A 218 -17.48 28.51 6.15
C ILE A 218 -16.74 27.20 5.98
N ILE A 219 -17.33 26.24 5.23
CA ILE A 219 -16.70 24.93 5.00
C ILE A 219 -15.41 25.07 4.21
N VAL A 220 -15.42 25.76 3.09
CA VAL A 220 -14.23 25.93 2.25
C VAL A 220 -13.16 26.74 2.99
N GLY A 221 -13.52 27.81 3.67
CA GLY A 221 -12.59 28.64 4.45
C GLY A 221 -11.92 27.87 5.58
N LYS A 222 -12.60 26.84 6.11
CA LYS A 222 -12.06 25.94 7.11
C LYS A 222 -11.20 24.82 6.51
N LEU A 223 -11.61 24.26 5.39
CA LEU A 223 -10.87 23.19 4.73
C LEU A 223 -9.55 23.67 4.10
N LEU A 224 -9.46 24.91 3.64
CA LEU A 224 -8.27 25.44 2.98
C LEU A 224 -7.00 25.42 3.84
N PRO A 225 -7.00 25.83 5.12
CA PRO A 225 -5.84 25.68 6.01
C PRO A 225 -5.45 24.23 6.24
N TYR A 226 -6.43 23.32 6.37
CA TYR A 226 -6.15 21.88 6.48
C TYR A 226 -5.61 21.28 5.20
N LEU A 227 -6.00 21.81 4.03
CA LEU A 227 -5.41 21.44 2.76
C LEU A 227 -3.92 21.82 2.70
N ALA A 228 -3.53 22.99 3.21
CA ALA A 228 -2.12 23.37 3.28
C ALA A 228 -1.31 22.38 4.15
N LEU A 229 -1.88 21.94 5.28
CA LEU A 229 -1.26 20.90 6.12
C LEU A 229 -1.21 19.53 5.42
N ALA A 230 -2.27 19.17 4.70
CA ALA A 230 -2.29 17.94 3.90
C ALA A 230 -1.20 17.96 2.82
N VAL A 231 -0.97 19.09 2.18
CA VAL A 231 0.14 19.28 1.22
C VAL A 231 1.50 19.10 1.90
N ALA A 232 1.69 19.66 3.10
CA ALA A 232 2.90 19.44 3.88
C ALA A 232 3.10 17.96 4.20
N ASN A 233 2.03 17.24 4.58
CA ASN A 233 2.06 15.79 4.81
C ASN A 233 2.40 15.00 3.53
N VAL A 234 1.86 15.40 2.40
CA VAL A 234 2.21 14.79 1.10
C VAL A 234 3.70 14.91 0.86
N VAL A 235 4.24 16.12 0.99
CA VAL A 235 5.67 16.37 0.75
C VAL A 235 6.54 15.56 1.71
N THR A 236 6.22 15.55 3.00
CA THR A 236 6.98 14.78 3.99
C THR A 236 6.88 13.27 3.76
N ALA A 237 5.71 12.74 3.39
CA ALA A 237 5.52 11.34 3.08
C ALA A 237 6.28 10.91 1.80
N LEU A 238 6.28 11.75 0.75
CA LEU A 238 7.04 11.49 -0.48
C LEU A 238 8.54 11.59 -0.25
N LEU A 239 9.00 12.54 0.57
CA LEU A 239 10.40 12.65 0.97
C LEU A 239 10.84 11.42 1.78
N ALA A 240 10.01 10.94 2.70
CA ALA A 240 10.28 9.70 3.44
C ALA A 240 10.34 8.48 2.50
N ALA A 241 9.43 8.37 1.53
CA ALA A 241 9.45 7.32 0.52
C ALA A 241 10.74 7.30 -0.30
N TRP A 242 11.23 8.48 -0.67
CA TRP A 242 12.47 8.62 -1.42
C TRP A 242 13.73 8.44 -0.56
N ALA A 243 13.83 9.17 0.56
CA ALA A 243 15.07 9.23 1.35
C ALA A 243 15.29 7.97 2.20
N VAL A 244 14.21 7.40 2.77
CA VAL A 244 14.29 6.24 3.69
C VAL A 244 14.15 4.92 2.92
N PHE A 245 13.17 4.85 2.02
CA PHE A 245 12.81 3.60 1.34
C PHE A 245 13.36 3.49 -0.08
N ARG A 246 13.96 4.56 -0.61
CA ARG A 246 14.53 4.62 -1.98
C ARG A 246 13.54 4.19 -3.07
N VAL A 247 12.24 4.39 -2.82
CA VAL A 247 11.21 4.08 -3.82
C VAL A 247 11.46 4.95 -5.06
N PRO A 248 11.50 4.36 -6.26
CA PRO A 248 11.80 5.11 -7.47
C PRO A 248 10.66 6.06 -7.85
N PHE A 249 11.00 7.26 -8.32
CA PHE A 249 10.08 8.23 -8.91
C PHE A 249 10.35 8.31 -10.42
N ARG A 250 9.71 7.44 -11.21
CA ARG A 250 9.94 7.36 -12.67
C ARG A 250 9.10 8.34 -13.45
N GLY A 251 7.96 8.78 -12.91
CA GLY A 251 7.04 9.70 -13.56
C GLY A 251 7.11 11.12 -13.05
N SER A 252 6.12 11.94 -13.43
CA SER A 252 6.04 13.37 -13.07
C SER A 252 5.71 13.57 -11.59
N ILE A 253 6.64 14.16 -10.83
CA ILE A 253 6.42 14.55 -9.43
C ILE A 253 5.30 15.59 -9.33
N ALA A 254 5.19 16.51 -10.28
CA ALA A 254 4.13 17.52 -10.29
C ALA A 254 2.74 16.88 -10.42
N LEU A 255 2.60 15.85 -11.28
CA LEU A 255 1.35 15.10 -11.41
C LEU A 255 1.03 14.34 -10.11
N LEU A 256 2.04 13.71 -9.48
CA LEU A 256 1.88 13.01 -8.22
C LEU A 256 1.42 13.95 -7.10
N LEU A 257 2.02 15.14 -6.99
CA LEU A 257 1.62 16.17 -6.04
C LEU A 257 0.19 16.64 -6.30
N ALA A 258 -0.16 16.94 -7.55
CA ALA A 258 -1.52 17.36 -7.91
C ALA A 258 -2.56 16.29 -7.57
N ALA A 259 -2.29 15.03 -7.90
CA ALA A 259 -3.15 13.91 -7.56
C ALA A 259 -3.26 13.69 -6.04
N SER A 260 -2.17 13.87 -5.30
CA SER A 260 -2.16 13.77 -3.84
C SER A 260 -2.96 14.90 -3.17
N VAL A 261 -2.90 16.11 -3.73
CA VAL A 261 -3.74 17.25 -3.30
C VAL A 261 -5.22 16.94 -3.54
N LEU A 262 -5.57 16.47 -4.73
CA LEU A 262 -6.94 16.05 -5.07
C LEU A 262 -7.44 14.98 -4.10
N TYR A 263 -6.63 13.97 -3.86
CA TYR A 263 -6.94 12.88 -2.93
C TYR A 263 -7.11 13.37 -1.49
N SER A 264 -6.23 14.26 -1.02
CA SER A 264 -6.35 14.88 0.30
C SER A 264 -7.64 15.69 0.45
N MET A 265 -8.07 16.39 -0.62
CA MET A 265 -9.36 17.08 -0.64
C MET A 265 -10.54 16.11 -0.47
N VAL A 266 -10.48 14.92 -1.08
CA VAL A 266 -11.48 13.86 -0.86
C VAL A 266 -11.50 13.44 0.60
N GLY A 267 -10.33 13.22 1.23
CA GLY A 267 -10.21 12.91 2.65
C GLY A 267 -10.79 14.00 3.57
N LEU A 268 -10.48 15.28 3.28
CA LEU A 268 -11.03 16.43 4.02
C LEU A 268 -12.56 16.48 3.90
N ALA A 269 -13.11 16.26 2.70
CA ALA A 269 -14.55 16.25 2.47
C ALA A 269 -15.24 15.07 3.20
N LEU A 270 -14.60 13.91 3.23
CA LEU A 270 -15.07 12.75 3.99
C LEU A 270 -15.09 13.05 5.50
N GLY A 271 -14.03 13.66 6.03
CA GLY A 271 -13.97 14.10 7.42
C GLY A 271 -15.06 15.11 7.77
N ALA A 272 -15.36 16.06 6.88
CA ALA A 272 -16.45 17.01 7.05
C ALA A 272 -17.83 16.31 7.10
N LEU A 273 -18.05 15.31 6.25
CA LEU A 273 -19.28 14.53 6.24
C LEU A 273 -19.45 13.71 7.53
N ILE A 274 -18.37 13.13 8.06
CA ILE A 274 -18.36 12.41 9.32
C ILE A 274 -18.73 13.36 10.48
N ALA A 275 -18.07 14.54 10.55
CA ALA A 275 -18.35 15.55 11.57
C ALA A 275 -19.81 16.01 11.56
N ALA A 276 -20.41 16.16 10.38
CA ALA A 276 -21.80 16.56 10.26
C ALA A 276 -22.78 15.58 10.92
N ARG A 277 -22.43 14.28 10.92
CA ARG A 277 -23.27 13.19 11.41
C ARG A 277 -22.95 12.69 12.82
N THR A 278 -21.84 13.13 13.38
CA THR A 278 -21.42 12.70 14.73
C THR A 278 -21.76 13.75 15.80
N PRO A 279 -22.14 13.31 17.02
CA PRO A 279 -22.51 14.24 18.11
C PRO A 279 -21.30 14.85 18.81
N SER A 280 -20.14 14.18 18.79
CA SER A 280 -18.98 14.58 19.59
C SER A 280 -17.66 14.45 18.84
N GLN A 281 -16.64 15.17 19.32
CA GLN A 281 -15.29 15.11 18.78
C GLN A 281 -14.70 13.69 18.85
N ARG A 282 -14.97 12.97 19.95
CA ARG A 282 -14.50 11.57 20.11
C ARG A 282 -15.16 10.64 19.10
N ALA A 283 -16.49 10.78 18.93
CA ALA A 283 -17.23 9.99 17.95
C ALA A 283 -16.77 10.29 16.51
N ALA A 284 -16.48 11.56 16.21
CA ALA A 284 -15.96 11.96 14.90
C ALA A 284 -14.56 11.39 14.62
N MET A 285 -13.68 11.42 15.63
CA MET A 285 -12.35 10.83 15.55
C MET A 285 -12.41 9.32 15.29
N LEU A 286 -13.21 8.59 16.07
CA LEU A 286 -13.39 7.14 15.89
C LEU A 286 -14.05 6.82 14.55
N GLY A 287 -15.05 7.60 14.14
CA GLY A 287 -15.70 7.46 12.84
C GLY A 287 -14.75 7.69 11.68
N ALA A 288 -13.86 8.69 11.77
CA ALA A 288 -12.82 8.92 10.78
C ALA A 288 -11.79 7.77 10.77
N LEU A 289 -11.31 7.35 11.93
CA LEU A 289 -10.35 6.26 12.04
C LEU A 289 -10.90 4.97 11.44
N VAL A 290 -12.04 4.49 11.92
CA VAL A 290 -12.62 3.21 11.47
C VAL A 290 -13.12 3.32 10.03
N GLY A 291 -13.80 4.41 9.68
CA GLY A 291 -14.39 4.61 8.36
C GLY A 291 -13.38 4.83 7.25
N THR A 292 -12.13 5.22 7.56
CA THR A 292 -11.08 5.37 6.55
C THR A 292 -10.04 4.26 6.61
N MET A 293 -9.56 3.88 7.79
CA MET A 293 -8.47 2.93 7.94
C MET A 293 -8.87 1.53 7.47
N LEU A 294 -9.98 0.97 7.97
CA LEU A 294 -10.37 -0.39 7.61
C LEU A 294 -10.67 -0.56 6.11
N PRO A 295 -11.51 0.28 5.47
CA PRO A 295 -11.75 0.15 4.04
C PRO A 295 -10.50 0.38 3.21
N SER A 296 -9.66 1.36 3.57
CA SER A 296 -8.43 1.64 2.84
C SER A 296 -7.42 0.50 2.94
N THR A 297 -7.34 -0.18 4.08
CA THR A 297 -6.41 -1.30 4.26
C THR A 297 -6.87 -2.57 3.54
N LEU A 298 -8.16 -2.91 3.64
CA LEU A 298 -8.68 -4.19 3.15
C LEU A 298 -9.17 -4.12 1.71
N LEU A 299 -9.78 -3.01 1.29
CA LEU A 299 -10.54 -2.92 0.02
C LEU A 299 -9.88 -2.03 -1.03
N SER A 300 -8.69 -1.47 -0.77
CA SER A 300 -8.02 -0.56 -1.71
C SER A 300 -7.05 -1.25 -2.68
N GLY A 301 -6.73 -2.52 -2.47
CA GLY A 301 -5.64 -3.19 -3.20
C GLY A 301 -4.25 -2.89 -2.63
N MET A 302 -4.16 -2.36 -1.38
CA MET A 302 -2.90 -2.09 -0.71
C MET A 302 -2.21 -3.38 -0.28
N ILE A 303 -2.89 -4.21 0.50
CA ILE A 303 -2.36 -5.48 1.02
C ILE A 303 -2.77 -6.63 0.11
N PHE A 304 -4.08 -6.74 -0.17
CA PHE A 304 -4.62 -7.82 -1.00
C PHE A 304 -4.90 -7.33 -2.41
N PRO A 305 -4.48 -8.07 -3.46
CA PRO A 305 -4.87 -7.75 -4.84
C PRO A 305 -6.39 -7.72 -4.99
N LEU A 306 -6.92 -6.73 -5.71
CA LEU A 306 -8.37 -6.63 -5.92
C LEU A 306 -8.95 -7.84 -6.67
N SER A 307 -8.12 -8.54 -7.47
CA SER A 307 -8.49 -9.77 -8.17
C SER A 307 -8.77 -10.94 -7.21
N SER A 308 -8.17 -10.92 -6.02
CA SER A 308 -8.36 -11.97 -4.99
C SER A 308 -9.65 -11.79 -4.19
N LEU A 309 -10.33 -10.64 -4.34
CA LEU A 309 -11.59 -10.39 -3.63
C LEU A 309 -12.75 -11.14 -4.30
N PRO A 310 -13.74 -11.62 -3.51
CA PRO A 310 -14.96 -12.20 -4.04
C PRO A 310 -15.69 -11.23 -5.00
N GLU A 311 -16.34 -11.76 -6.04
CA GLU A 311 -16.94 -10.93 -7.09
C GLU A 311 -17.97 -9.92 -6.58
N TRP A 312 -18.77 -10.29 -5.59
CA TRP A 312 -19.74 -9.41 -4.96
C TRP A 312 -19.12 -8.23 -4.19
N LEU A 313 -17.87 -8.36 -3.74
CA LEU A 313 -17.17 -7.33 -2.98
C LEU A 313 -16.39 -6.35 -3.88
N ARG A 314 -16.02 -6.77 -5.09
CA ARG A 314 -15.27 -5.91 -6.04
C ARG A 314 -15.96 -4.59 -6.36
N PRO A 315 -17.29 -4.52 -6.60
CA PRO A 315 -17.99 -3.24 -6.83
C PRO A 315 -17.88 -2.28 -5.64
N VAL A 316 -17.89 -2.81 -4.40
CA VAL A 316 -17.77 -1.98 -3.18
C VAL A 316 -16.42 -1.25 -3.13
N THR A 317 -15.38 -1.85 -3.68
CA THR A 317 -14.05 -1.22 -3.70
C THR A 317 -13.99 0.06 -4.52
N VAL A 318 -14.91 0.24 -5.47
CA VAL A 318 -14.99 1.45 -6.32
C VAL A 318 -15.29 2.71 -5.50
N ILE A 319 -16.02 2.56 -4.38
CA ILE A 319 -16.39 3.65 -3.48
C ILE A 319 -15.21 4.08 -2.58
N ILE A 320 -14.15 3.28 -2.51
CA ILE A 320 -13.01 3.53 -1.64
C ILE A 320 -12.01 4.45 -2.34
N PRO A 321 -11.79 5.70 -1.86
CA PRO A 321 -10.89 6.64 -2.53
C PRO A 321 -9.45 6.15 -2.62
N ALA A 322 -8.98 5.42 -1.60
CA ALA A 322 -7.63 4.88 -1.53
C ALA A 322 -7.30 3.94 -2.70
N ARG A 323 -8.28 3.17 -3.20
CA ARG A 323 -8.13 2.32 -4.38
C ARG A 323 -7.59 3.12 -5.58
N TRP A 324 -8.22 4.23 -5.88
CA TRP A 324 -7.89 5.05 -7.04
C TRP A 324 -6.55 5.76 -6.89
N PHE A 325 -6.29 6.27 -5.68
CA PHE A 325 -5.01 6.92 -5.42
C PHE A 325 -3.83 5.93 -5.44
N ILE A 326 -4.01 4.68 -5.00
CA ILE A 326 -2.98 3.64 -5.11
C ILE A 326 -2.67 3.32 -6.56
N VAL A 327 -3.68 3.24 -7.44
CA VAL A 327 -3.46 3.08 -8.88
C VAL A 327 -2.65 4.25 -9.44
N ILE A 328 -3.00 5.49 -9.08
CA ILE A 328 -2.29 6.69 -9.51
C ILE A 328 -0.84 6.70 -9.00
N SER A 329 -0.64 6.52 -7.70
CA SER A 329 0.68 6.61 -7.08
C SER A 329 1.62 5.52 -7.59
N ARG A 330 1.17 4.25 -7.67
CA ARG A 330 1.95 3.16 -8.27
C ARG A 330 2.21 3.40 -9.75
N GLY A 331 1.23 3.90 -10.50
CA GLY A 331 1.37 4.24 -11.91
C GLY A 331 2.46 5.27 -12.15
N ILE A 332 2.46 6.36 -11.39
CA ILE A 332 3.45 7.42 -11.54
C ILE A 332 4.81 6.97 -10.98
N MET A 333 4.85 6.47 -9.74
CA MET A 333 6.12 6.16 -9.07
C MET A 333 6.87 5.00 -9.73
N LEU A 334 6.18 3.89 -10.02
CA LEU A 334 6.84 2.67 -10.49
C LEU A 334 6.86 2.55 -12.01
N LYS A 335 5.73 2.87 -12.66
CA LYS A 335 5.58 2.69 -14.11
C LYS A 335 5.96 3.92 -14.93
N GLY A 336 5.98 5.12 -14.31
CA GLY A 336 6.28 6.37 -14.99
C GLY A 336 5.20 6.83 -15.97
N VAL A 337 3.95 6.40 -15.79
CA VAL A 337 2.84 6.74 -16.68
C VAL A 337 2.31 8.14 -16.43
N GLY A 338 1.79 8.78 -17.47
CA GLY A 338 1.19 10.11 -17.45
C GLY A 338 -0.33 10.10 -17.28
N VAL A 339 -0.94 11.27 -17.48
CA VAL A 339 -2.39 11.49 -17.31
C VAL A 339 -3.21 10.62 -18.25
N GLU A 340 -2.69 10.32 -19.44
CA GLU A 340 -3.34 9.53 -20.48
C GLU A 340 -3.73 8.12 -20.03
N TYR A 341 -3.00 7.55 -19.05
CA TYR A 341 -3.29 6.24 -18.46
C TYR A 341 -4.00 6.33 -17.11
N LEU A 342 -4.05 7.52 -16.50
CA LEU A 342 -4.55 7.72 -15.14
C LEU A 342 -5.85 8.52 -15.08
N TRP A 343 -6.38 8.94 -16.23
CA TRP A 343 -7.54 9.83 -16.30
C TRP A 343 -8.79 9.25 -15.62
N GLU A 344 -9.03 7.94 -15.73
CA GLU A 344 -10.16 7.27 -15.07
C GLU A 344 -10.07 7.38 -13.55
N ALA A 345 -8.88 7.14 -13.00
CA ALA A 345 -8.64 7.21 -11.56
C ALA A 345 -8.72 8.65 -11.05
N LEU A 346 -8.20 9.61 -11.80
CA LEU A 346 -8.31 11.04 -11.49
C LEU A 346 -9.76 11.53 -11.57
N ALA A 347 -10.51 11.10 -12.59
CA ALA A 347 -11.92 11.41 -12.75
C ALA A 347 -12.75 10.81 -11.59
N ALA A 348 -12.48 9.57 -11.20
CA ALA A 348 -13.14 8.94 -10.07
C ALA A 348 -12.94 9.73 -8.78
N LEU A 349 -11.70 10.16 -8.48
CA LEU A 349 -11.41 11.02 -7.32
C LEU A 349 -12.11 12.38 -7.42
N GLY A 350 -12.17 12.97 -8.62
CA GLY A 350 -12.88 14.21 -8.86
C GLY A 350 -14.39 14.10 -8.60
N VAL A 351 -15.02 13.04 -9.08
CA VAL A 351 -16.44 12.74 -8.83
C VAL A 351 -16.67 12.50 -7.34
N MET A 352 -15.82 11.71 -6.68
CA MET A 352 -15.92 11.48 -5.23
C MET A 352 -15.82 12.77 -4.45
N LEU A 353 -14.90 13.67 -4.80
CA LEU A 353 -14.77 14.98 -4.17
C LEU A 353 -16.07 15.78 -4.29
N LEU A 354 -16.63 15.86 -5.49
CA LEU A 354 -17.88 16.61 -5.74
C LEU A 354 -19.04 16.02 -4.94
N VAL A 355 -19.19 14.70 -4.92
CA VAL A 355 -20.25 14.02 -4.19
C VAL A 355 -20.10 14.24 -2.68
N LEU A 356 -18.92 13.99 -2.12
CA LEU A 356 -18.66 14.13 -0.68
C LEU A 356 -18.77 15.58 -0.22
N MET A 357 -18.25 16.53 -0.99
CA MET A 357 -18.34 17.95 -0.67
C MET A 357 -19.79 18.43 -0.70
N THR A 358 -20.56 18.04 -1.72
CA THR A 358 -21.97 18.37 -1.80
C THR A 358 -22.77 17.77 -0.64
N ALA A 359 -22.50 16.50 -0.31
CA ALA A 359 -23.11 15.83 0.84
C ALA A 359 -22.76 16.51 2.16
N ALA A 360 -21.49 16.89 2.35
CA ALA A 360 -21.05 17.62 3.53
C ALA A 360 -21.76 18.97 3.66
N ILE A 361 -21.78 19.78 2.59
CA ILE A 361 -22.45 21.10 2.60
C ILE A 361 -23.95 20.98 2.90
N ARG A 362 -24.62 19.97 2.31
CA ARG A 362 -26.05 19.74 2.57
C ARG A 362 -26.33 19.23 3.99
N SER A 363 -25.41 18.51 4.58
CA SER A 363 -25.55 17.98 5.95
C SER A 363 -25.35 19.06 7.03
N PHE A 364 -24.68 20.17 6.71
CA PHE A 364 -24.51 21.35 7.56
C PHE A 364 -25.66 22.36 7.45
N LYS A 365 -26.88 21.93 7.12
CA LYS A 365 -28.05 22.84 7.12
C LYS A 365 -28.32 23.33 8.56
N PRO A 366 -28.58 24.67 8.73
CA PRO A 366 -29.02 25.18 10.01
C PRO A 366 -30.38 24.52 10.37
N ARG A 367 -30.39 23.72 11.40
CA ARG A 367 -31.64 23.44 12.11
C ARG A 367 -31.91 24.67 12.97
N LEU A 368 -32.58 25.66 12.40
CA LEU A 368 -33.37 26.61 13.14
C LEU A 368 -34.56 25.77 13.68
N GLY A 369 -34.42 25.21 14.86
CA GLY A 369 -35.49 24.61 15.62
C GLY A 369 -36.27 25.68 16.32
#